data_5824610c096aa70ac4c88ccd9b96d550
#
_entry.id   5824610c096aa70ac4c88ccd9b96d550
#
_cell.length_a   1.000
_cell.length_b   1.000
_cell.length_c   1.000
_cell.angle_alpha   90.00
_cell.angle_beta   90.00
_cell.angle_gamma   90.00
#
_symmetry.space_group_name_H-M   'P 1'
#
loop_
_entity.id
_entity.type
_entity.pdbx_description
1 polymer ?
#
loop_
_entity_poly.entity_id
_entity_poly.type
_entity_poly.pdbx_seq_one_letter_code
_entity_poly.pdbx_strand_id
1 'polypeptide(L)'
;KDYYDSDPDLATKVPERMKEFERLVVRTHKAELKVIIDFVPNHVARQYHSDAKPEGVLDLGEDDDTTMSFNPHNNFYYLPGTTFSPSFSLYDEEMGDYVEKPAKVTGNDCFTQWAGQNDWYETVKLNYGVDYQGSHQLVFCPSTPDTWLKMRDILLFWASKGIDGFRCDMACE
;
A
#
# COMPACT_ATOMS: atom_id res chain seq x y z
N LYS A 1 -5.36 -5.65 0.15
CA LYS A 1 -5.45 -5.94 -1.30
C LYS A 1 -4.08 -5.80 -1.92
N ASP A 2 -3.79 -6.58 -2.95
CA ASP A 2 -2.49 -6.65 -3.60
C ASP A 2 -2.38 -5.61 -4.72
N TYR A 3 -1.26 -4.88 -4.80
CA TYR A 3 -1.02 -3.93 -5.90
C TYR A 3 -0.66 -4.60 -7.23
N TYR A 4 -0.27 -5.87 -7.23
CA TYR A 4 0.13 -6.61 -8.44
C TYR A 4 -0.89 -7.67 -8.87
N ASP A 5 -2.06 -7.71 -8.22
CA ASP A 5 -3.07 -8.73 -8.51
C ASP A 5 -4.49 -8.16 -8.55
N SER A 6 -5.36 -8.87 -9.24
CA SER A 6 -6.80 -8.61 -9.20
C SER A 6 -7.44 -9.36 -8.03
N ASP A 7 -8.50 -8.79 -7.48
CA ASP A 7 -9.24 -9.39 -6.37
C ASP A 7 -9.77 -10.78 -6.75
N PRO A 8 -9.42 -11.83 -5.99
CA PRO A 8 -9.87 -13.20 -6.28
C PRO A 8 -11.39 -13.35 -6.28
N ASP A 9 -12.11 -12.55 -5.48
CA ASP A 9 -13.57 -12.61 -5.38
C ASP A 9 -14.28 -12.11 -6.65
N LEU A 10 -13.56 -11.38 -7.52
CA LEU A 10 -14.08 -10.92 -8.81
C LEU A 10 -13.85 -11.90 -9.95
N ALA A 11 -13.11 -12.99 -9.70
CA ALA A 11 -12.78 -13.98 -10.74
C ALA A 11 -13.72 -15.17 -10.73
N THR A 12 -14.06 -15.67 -11.93
CA THR A 12 -14.76 -16.94 -12.08
C THR A 12 -13.86 -18.12 -11.69
N LYS A 13 -12.57 -18.00 -12.02
CA LYS A 13 -11.53 -18.98 -11.66
C LYS A 13 -10.34 -18.26 -11.03
N VAL A 14 -10.22 -18.36 -9.71
CA VAL A 14 -9.19 -17.66 -8.94
C VAL A 14 -7.76 -17.82 -9.50
N PRO A 15 -7.28 -19.01 -9.91
CA PRO A 15 -5.94 -19.15 -10.49
C PRO A 15 -5.76 -18.45 -11.85
N GLU A 16 -6.85 -18.08 -12.53
CA GLU A 16 -6.84 -17.40 -13.83
C GLU A 16 -7.24 -15.93 -13.74
N ARG A 17 -7.40 -15.36 -12.53
CA ARG A 17 -7.95 -14.01 -12.30
C ARG A 17 -7.29 -12.92 -13.13
N MET A 18 -5.99 -12.91 -13.24
CA MET A 18 -5.28 -11.94 -14.05
C MET A 18 -5.59 -12.09 -15.54
N LYS A 19 -5.69 -13.34 -16.04
CA LYS A 19 -6.08 -13.59 -17.44
C LYS A 19 -7.53 -13.20 -17.70
N GLU A 20 -8.41 -13.35 -16.71
CA GLU A 20 -9.81 -12.89 -16.81
C GLU A 20 -9.87 -11.37 -16.87
N PHE A 21 -9.07 -10.68 -16.08
CA PHE A 21 -8.93 -9.23 -16.14
C PHE A 21 -8.41 -8.77 -17.51
N GLU A 22 -7.33 -9.35 -18.03
CA GLU A 22 -6.79 -9.01 -19.35
C GLU A 22 -7.83 -9.24 -20.47
N ARG A 23 -8.61 -10.33 -20.39
CA ARG A 23 -9.73 -10.56 -21.32
C ARG A 23 -10.85 -9.54 -21.17
N LEU A 24 -11.11 -9.05 -19.96
CA LEU A 24 -12.06 -7.97 -19.72
C LEU A 24 -11.60 -6.69 -20.42
N VAL A 25 -10.35 -6.29 -20.27
CA VAL A 25 -9.75 -5.12 -20.95
C VAL A 25 -9.96 -5.23 -22.48
N VAL A 26 -9.60 -6.37 -23.06
CA VAL A 26 -9.75 -6.60 -24.51
C VAL A 26 -11.21 -6.50 -24.95
N ARG A 27 -12.17 -7.06 -24.20
CA ARG A 27 -13.60 -6.97 -24.54
C ARG A 27 -14.12 -5.54 -24.45
N THR A 28 -13.67 -4.80 -23.44
CA THR A 28 -14.04 -3.39 -23.22
C THR A 28 -13.57 -2.53 -24.38
N HIS A 29 -12.32 -2.70 -24.82
CA HIS A 29 -11.79 -1.99 -25.99
C HIS A 29 -12.52 -2.35 -27.30
N LYS A 30 -12.91 -3.62 -27.49
CA LYS A 30 -13.72 -4.01 -28.65
C LYS A 30 -15.12 -3.35 -28.67
N ALA A 31 -15.61 -2.95 -27.52
CA ALA A 31 -16.85 -2.18 -27.39
C ALA A 31 -16.61 -0.66 -27.45
N GLU A 32 -15.42 -0.22 -27.87
CA GLU A 32 -15.02 1.20 -27.96
C GLU A 32 -15.08 1.96 -26.63
N LEU A 33 -14.95 1.23 -25.50
CA LEU A 33 -14.91 1.79 -24.15
C LEU A 33 -13.47 1.81 -23.61
N LYS A 34 -13.23 2.67 -22.64
CA LYS A 34 -11.97 2.79 -21.91
C LYS A 34 -12.04 2.09 -20.56
N VAL A 35 -10.89 1.58 -20.11
CA VAL A 35 -10.76 0.95 -18.80
C VAL A 35 -9.95 1.85 -17.87
N ILE A 36 -10.57 2.26 -16.77
CA ILE A 36 -9.91 3.00 -15.68
C ILE A 36 -9.99 2.12 -14.44
N ILE A 37 -8.88 1.95 -13.73
CA ILE A 37 -8.86 1.23 -12.45
C ILE A 37 -8.65 2.19 -11.29
N ASP A 38 -9.18 1.82 -10.13
CA ASP A 38 -8.96 2.54 -8.89
C ASP A 38 -7.56 2.27 -8.35
N PHE A 39 -6.89 3.31 -7.87
CA PHE A 39 -5.55 3.25 -7.31
C PHE A 39 -5.49 4.06 -6.02
N VAL A 40 -5.08 3.44 -4.92
CA VAL A 40 -5.02 4.05 -3.60
C VAL A 40 -3.56 4.28 -3.21
N PRO A 41 -2.99 5.47 -3.46
CA PRO A 41 -1.57 5.72 -3.19
C PRO A 41 -1.28 6.15 -1.75
N ASN A 42 -2.28 6.47 -0.93
CA ASN A 42 -2.06 7.03 0.41
C ASN A 42 -1.67 5.99 1.45
N HIS A 43 -2.24 4.78 1.38
CA HIS A 43 -2.07 3.75 2.41
C HIS A 43 -2.23 2.33 1.84
N VAL A 44 -1.80 1.36 2.63
CA VAL A 44 -2.01 -0.07 2.36
C VAL A 44 -2.57 -0.77 3.60
N ALA A 45 -2.99 -2.02 3.45
CA ALA A 45 -3.33 -2.86 4.60
C ALA A 45 -2.11 -3.02 5.52
N ARG A 46 -2.34 -3.07 6.84
CA ARG A 46 -1.27 -3.17 7.83
C ARG A 46 -0.39 -4.42 7.66
N GLN A 47 -0.99 -5.52 7.24
CA GLN A 47 -0.31 -6.78 6.91
C GLN A 47 -0.12 -6.95 5.40
N TYR A 48 0.16 -5.85 4.68
CA TYR A 48 0.35 -5.92 3.23
C TYR A 48 1.47 -6.88 2.86
N HIS A 49 1.17 -7.77 1.94
CA HIS A 49 2.10 -8.65 1.25
C HIS A 49 1.55 -8.94 -0.14
N SER A 50 2.43 -9.01 -1.15
CA SER A 50 2.04 -9.35 -2.51
C SER A 50 2.47 -10.78 -2.85
N ASP A 51 1.49 -11.61 -3.20
CA ASP A 51 1.72 -12.96 -3.71
C ASP A 51 2.01 -12.99 -5.22
N ALA A 52 1.76 -11.89 -5.91
CA ALA A 52 1.80 -11.79 -7.37
C ALA A 52 2.84 -10.77 -7.89
N LYS A 53 3.65 -10.20 -7.01
CA LYS A 53 4.71 -9.27 -7.42
C LYS A 53 5.68 -9.92 -8.42
N PRO A 54 6.20 -9.16 -9.41
CA PRO A 54 7.21 -9.66 -10.32
C PRO A 54 8.47 -10.16 -9.58
N GLU A 55 9.17 -11.12 -10.18
CA GLU A 55 10.43 -11.62 -9.63
C GLU A 55 11.45 -10.49 -9.43
N GLY A 56 12.10 -10.47 -8.27
CA GLY A 56 13.08 -9.45 -7.89
C GLY A 56 12.49 -8.14 -7.38
N VAL A 57 11.16 -7.99 -7.34
CA VAL A 57 10.50 -6.83 -6.74
C VAL A 57 10.39 -7.04 -5.23
N LEU A 58 10.88 -6.05 -4.45
CA LEU A 58 10.72 -6.00 -2.99
C LEU A 58 9.34 -5.47 -2.64
N ASP A 59 8.69 -6.09 -1.65
CA ASP A 59 7.44 -5.59 -1.10
C ASP A 59 7.61 -4.23 -0.42
N LEU A 60 6.48 -3.53 -0.25
CA LEU A 60 6.46 -2.32 0.55
C LEU A 60 6.88 -2.65 1.99
N GLY A 61 7.89 -1.94 2.48
CA GLY A 61 8.43 -2.10 3.83
C GLY A 61 9.41 -3.26 4.02
N GLU A 62 9.69 -4.05 2.98
CA GLU A 62 10.56 -5.25 3.09
C GLU A 62 12.01 -4.89 3.46
N ASP A 63 12.49 -3.75 3.00
CA ASP A 63 13.85 -3.23 3.24
C ASP A 63 13.89 -1.93 4.08
N ASP A 64 12.78 -1.59 4.75
CA ASP A 64 12.69 -0.41 5.59
C ASP A 64 13.59 -0.49 6.84
N ASP A 65 14.26 0.62 7.18
CA ASP A 65 14.93 0.80 8.46
C ASP A 65 13.91 1.14 9.57
N THR A 66 13.46 0.12 10.28
CA THR A 66 12.43 0.24 11.33
C THR A 66 12.95 0.90 12.62
N THR A 67 14.23 1.25 12.70
CA THR A 67 14.83 1.95 13.87
C THR A 67 14.62 3.46 13.81
N MET A 68 14.21 3.98 12.66
CA MET A 68 13.98 5.41 12.40
C MET A 68 12.49 5.71 12.28
N SER A 69 12.02 6.79 12.91
CA SER A 69 10.63 7.26 12.76
C SER A 69 10.36 7.82 11.36
N PHE A 70 11.36 8.46 10.77
CA PHE A 70 11.35 8.94 9.40
C PHE A 70 12.68 8.64 8.70
N ASN A 71 12.58 8.08 7.51
CA ASN A 71 13.66 7.92 6.55
C ASN A 71 13.03 8.04 5.16
N PRO A 72 13.49 8.93 4.26
CA PRO A 72 12.89 9.10 2.92
C PRO A 72 12.99 7.84 2.04
N HIS A 73 13.83 6.87 2.42
CA HIS A 73 13.94 5.57 1.74
C HIS A 73 13.02 4.48 2.32
N ASN A 74 12.41 4.72 3.47
CA ASN A 74 11.39 3.83 4.01
C ASN A 74 10.06 4.00 3.28
N ASN A 75 9.33 2.90 3.13
CA ASN A 75 7.98 2.93 2.56
C ASN A 75 6.92 3.33 3.59
N PHE A 76 7.20 3.17 4.89
CA PHE A 76 6.29 3.48 5.98
C PHE A 76 6.92 4.42 7.00
N TYR A 77 6.05 5.06 7.82
CA TYR A 77 6.44 5.77 9.03
C TYR A 77 6.37 4.82 10.21
N TYR A 78 7.44 4.77 10.99
CA TYR A 78 7.54 3.91 12.16
C TYR A 78 7.48 4.71 13.46
N LEU A 79 7.14 4.02 14.54
CA LEU A 79 7.17 4.53 15.92
C LEU A 79 8.18 3.67 16.72
N PRO A 80 9.50 3.91 16.59
CA PRO A 80 10.52 3.05 17.17
C PRO A 80 10.35 2.88 18.68
N GLY A 81 10.58 1.66 19.15
CA GLY A 81 10.46 1.32 20.59
C GLY A 81 9.02 1.10 21.08
N THR A 82 8.02 1.27 20.22
CA THR A 82 6.62 1.07 20.57
C THR A 82 6.06 -0.23 19.99
N THR A 83 4.96 -0.71 20.55
CA THR A 83 4.15 -1.80 20.00
C THR A 83 2.76 -1.25 19.66
N PHE A 84 2.21 -1.61 18.51
CA PHE A 84 0.87 -1.21 18.14
C PHE A 84 -0.14 -1.73 19.19
N SER A 85 -0.87 -0.82 19.81
CA SER A 85 -1.75 -1.09 20.94
C SER A 85 -3.05 -0.29 20.82
N PRO A 86 -3.93 -0.66 19.88
CA PRO A 86 -5.20 0.04 19.70
C PRO A 86 -6.06 -0.05 20.96
N SER A 87 -7.02 0.85 21.11
CA SER A 87 -7.90 0.94 22.28
C SER A 87 -8.94 -0.20 22.36
N PHE A 88 -8.86 -1.18 21.47
CA PHE A 88 -9.75 -2.35 21.36
C PHE A 88 -8.94 -3.59 21.00
N SER A 89 -9.51 -4.78 21.19
CA SER A 89 -8.84 -6.05 20.87
C SER A 89 -8.76 -6.26 19.35
N LEU A 90 -7.60 -6.69 18.89
CA LEU A 90 -7.35 -7.20 17.53
C LEU A 90 -7.20 -8.72 17.55
N TYR A 91 -7.85 -9.39 18.47
CA TYR A 91 -7.84 -10.84 18.53
C TYR A 91 -8.62 -11.43 17.36
N ASP A 92 -8.00 -12.37 16.66
CA ASP A 92 -8.62 -13.21 15.65
C ASP A 92 -8.58 -14.67 16.12
N GLU A 93 -9.69 -15.39 15.97
CA GLU A 93 -9.81 -16.78 16.46
C GLU A 93 -8.85 -17.75 15.75
N GLU A 94 -8.48 -17.46 14.50
CA GLU A 94 -7.60 -18.31 13.68
C GLU A 94 -6.12 -17.90 13.82
N MET A 95 -5.85 -16.57 13.92
CA MET A 95 -4.50 -16.00 13.90
C MET A 95 -3.99 -15.60 15.30
N GLY A 96 -4.87 -15.53 16.31
CA GLY A 96 -4.53 -15.07 17.66
C GLY A 96 -4.38 -13.55 17.76
N ASP A 97 -3.56 -13.08 18.72
CA ASP A 97 -3.32 -11.65 18.92
C ASP A 97 -2.41 -11.09 17.82
N TYR A 98 -2.86 -10.00 17.21
CA TYR A 98 -2.00 -9.25 16.28
C TYR A 98 -0.93 -8.47 17.04
N VAL A 99 0.33 -8.70 16.70
CA VAL A 99 1.49 -8.00 17.28
C VAL A 99 2.31 -7.30 16.20
N GLU A 100 2.43 -5.98 16.30
CA GLU A 100 3.27 -5.17 15.41
C GLU A 100 4.27 -4.36 16.22
N LYS A 101 5.57 -4.59 15.97
CA LYS A 101 6.67 -3.89 16.63
C LYS A 101 7.84 -3.66 15.65
N PRO A 102 8.26 -2.40 15.44
CA PRO A 102 7.62 -1.17 15.95
C PRO A 102 6.25 -0.95 15.34
N ALA A 103 5.42 -0.16 16.02
CA ALA A 103 4.14 0.27 15.46
C ALA A 103 4.36 1.15 14.22
N LYS A 104 3.44 1.08 13.27
CA LYS A 104 3.40 1.92 12.06
C LYS A 104 2.25 2.93 12.15
N VAL A 105 2.42 4.08 11.53
CA VAL A 105 1.43 5.15 11.45
C VAL A 105 0.24 4.71 10.59
N THR A 106 -0.98 5.00 11.02
CA THR A 106 -2.20 4.67 10.27
C THR A 106 -2.36 5.52 9.01
N GLY A 107 -3.14 5.05 8.05
CA GLY A 107 -3.37 5.75 6.77
C GLY A 107 -4.03 7.13 6.91
N ASN A 108 -4.67 7.42 8.04
CA ASN A 108 -5.27 8.72 8.36
C ASN A 108 -4.45 9.55 9.36
N ASP A 109 -3.14 9.36 9.39
CA ASP A 109 -2.18 10.20 10.12
C ASP A 109 -2.26 10.11 11.66
N CYS A 110 -2.63 8.95 12.20
CA CYS A 110 -2.49 8.71 13.64
C CYS A 110 -1.03 8.34 13.96
N PHE A 111 -0.22 9.34 14.33
CA PHE A 111 1.20 9.19 14.69
C PHE A 111 1.42 8.72 16.13
N THR A 112 0.55 7.82 16.62
CA THR A 112 0.69 7.17 17.92
C THR A 112 0.42 5.68 17.81
N GLN A 113 0.92 4.90 18.78
CA GLN A 113 0.66 3.46 18.85
C GLN A 113 -0.78 3.11 19.29
N TRP A 114 -1.55 4.09 19.78
CA TRP A 114 -2.89 3.91 20.35
C TRP A 114 -3.98 4.35 19.37
N ALA A 115 -4.04 3.73 18.20
CA ALA A 115 -5.12 4.00 17.27
C ALA A 115 -6.49 3.66 17.87
N GLY A 116 -7.46 4.55 17.67
CA GLY A 116 -8.85 4.33 18.03
C GLY A 116 -9.63 3.64 16.92
N GLN A 117 -10.89 3.30 17.20
CA GLN A 117 -11.78 2.67 16.20
C GLN A 117 -12.09 3.59 14.99
N ASN A 118 -12.01 4.92 15.19
CA ASN A 118 -12.21 5.90 14.12
C ASN A 118 -10.94 6.20 13.33
N ASP A 119 -9.79 5.77 13.81
CA ASP A 119 -8.55 5.77 13.03
C ASP A 119 -8.57 4.59 12.06
N TRP A 120 -7.93 4.75 10.94
CA TRP A 120 -7.86 3.66 9.95
C TRP A 120 -6.86 2.60 10.40
N TYR A 121 -7.14 1.98 11.54
CA TYR A 121 -6.25 1.08 12.26
C TYR A 121 -5.81 -0.16 11.45
N GLU A 122 -6.59 -0.58 10.46
CA GLU A 122 -6.26 -1.68 9.55
C GLU A 122 -5.25 -1.28 8.47
N THR A 123 -4.91 0.00 8.38
CA THR A 123 -4.07 0.56 7.33
C THR A 123 -2.77 1.14 7.88
N VAL A 124 -1.77 1.28 7.00
CA VAL A 124 -0.53 1.99 7.27
C VAL A 124 -0.28 3.04 6.21
N LYS A 125 0.20 4.22 6.64
CA LYS A 125 0.50 5.34 5.75
C LYS A 125 1.75 5.06 4.92
N LEU A 126 1.67 5.35 3.63
CA LEU A 126 2.81 5.32 2.74
C LEU A 126 3.66 6.58 2.89
N ASN A 127 4.98 6.39 2.92
CA ASN A 127 5.95 7.46 3.09
C ASN A 127 6.48 7.91 1.72
N TYR A 128 6.04 9.07 1.27
CA TYR A 128 6.53 9.74 0.06
C TYR A 128 7.67 10.72 0.32
N GLY A 129 8.34 10.63 1.47
CA GLY A 129 9.49 11.46 1.81
C GLY A 129 9.13 12.77 2.51
N VAL A 130 7.92 12.92 3.06
CA VAL A 130 7.53 14.07 3.88
C VAL A 130 7.83 13.77 5.36
N ASP A 131 8.62 14.61 6.00
CA ASP A 131 8.93 14.48 7.43
C ASP A 131 7.85 15.13 8.29
N TYR A 132 6.76 14.40 8.55
CA TYR A 132 5.63 14.90 9.35
C TYR A 132 5.94 15.14 10.84
N GLN A 133 6.98 14.53 11.37
CA GLN A 133 7.34 14.64 12.80
C GLN A 133 8.47 15.62 13.07
N GLY A 134 9.14 16.12 12.02
CA GLY A 134 10.26 17.03 12.12
C GLY A 134 10.07 18.30 11.30
N SER A 135 10.68 18.34 10.12
CA SER A 135 10.68 19.56 9.29
C SER A 135 9.35 19.91 8.62
N HIS A 136 8.42 18.97 8.53
CA HIS A 136 7.19 19.05 7.75
C HIS A 136 7.43 19.36 6.26
N GLN A 137 8.58 18.98 5.74
CA GLN A 137 9.00 19.22 4.36
C GLN A 137 9.30 17.94 3.63
N LEU A 138 9.12 17.97 2.32
CA LEU A 138 9.55 16.91 1.44
C LEU A 138 11.08 16.85 1.37
N VAL A 139 11.64 15.68 1.61
CA VAL A 139 13.09 15.43 1.62
C VAL A 139 13.47 14.60 0.39
N PHE A 140 14.18 15.23 -0.53
CA PHE A 140 14.68 14.61 -1.77
C PHE A 140 16.18 14.28 -1.72
N CYS A 141 16.84 14.25 -0.60
CA CYS A 141 18.29 14.14 -0.57
C CYS A 141 18.76 12.76 -0.11
N PRO A 142 19.66 12.11 -0.86
CA PRO A 142 20.23 12.49 -2.16
C PRO A 142 19.44 11.95 -3.38
N SER A 143 18.37 11.20 -3.18
CA SER A 143 17.60 10.52 -4.25
C SER A 143 16.10 10.64 -4.04
N THR A 144 15.34 10.25 -5.05
CA THR A 144 13.88 10.12 -4.97
C THR A 144 13.50 9.11 -3.89
N PRO A 145 12.50 9.41 -3.04
CA PRO A 145 11.99 8.45 -2.05
C PRO A 145 11.55 7.13 -2.71
N ASP A 146 11.84 6.00 -2.07
CA ASP A 146 11.64 4.67 -2.65
C ASP A 146 10.17 4.37 -2.96
N THR A 147 9.25 4.87 -2.16
CA THR A 147 7.81 4.71 -2.39
C THR A 147 7.38 5.28 -3.75
N TRP A 148 7.96 6.42 -4.19
CA TRP A 148 7.67 6.98 -5.51
C TRP A 148 8.06 6.01 -6.64
N LEU A 149 9.21 5.36 -6.50
CA LEU A 149 9.70 4.41 -7.49
C LEU A 149 8.84 3.15 -7.52
N LYS A 150 8.53 2.58 -6.35
CA LYS A 150 7.66 1.40 -6.23
C LYS A 150 6.25 1.68 -6.79
N MET A 151 5.65 2.83 -6.45
CA MET A 151 4.32 3.21 -6.97
C MET A 151 4.33 3.46 -8.47
N ARG A 152 5.37 4.12 -9.01
CA ARG A 152 5.56 4.24 -10.47
C ARG A 152 5.58 2.86 -11.14
N ASP A 153 6.31 1.92 -10.59
CA ASP A 153 6.47 0.59 -11.19
C ASP A 153 5.15 -0.21 -11.13
N ILE A 154 4.36 -0.04 -10.07
CA ILE A 154 2.99 -0.58 -9.97
C ILE A 154 2.09 0.01 -11.08
N LEU A 155 2.12 1.33 -11.27
CA LEU A 155 1.35 1.99 -12.34
C LEU A 155 1.78 1.49 -13.72
N LEU A 156 3.08 1.33 -13.96
CA LEU A 156 3.61 0.80 -15.22
C LEU A 156 3.21 -0.67 -15.42
N PHE A 157 3.19 -1.48 -14.37
CA PHE A 157 2.70 -2.86 -14.44
C PHE A 157 1.24 -2.91 -14.94
N TRP A 158 0.34 -2.13 -14.35
CA TRP A 158 -1.06 -2.10 -14.78
C TRP A 158 -1.24 -1.47 -16.16
N ALA A 159 -0.48 -0.43 -16.49
CA ALA A 159 -0.47 0.14 -17.85
C ALA A 159 -0.07 -0.91 -18.89
N SER A 160 0.89 -1.81 -18.58
CA SER A 160 1.28 -2.91 -19.45
C SER A 160 0.17 -3.93 -19.70
N LYS A 161 -0.85 -3.99 -18.83
CA LYS A 161 -2.05 -4.83 -18.99
C LYS A 161 -3.09 -4.22 -19.93
N GLY A 162 -2.82 -3.02 -20.45
CA GLY A 162 -3.63 -2.35 -21.46
C GLY A 162 -4.75 -1.47 -20.91
N ILE A 163 -4.75 -1.14 -19.63
CA ILE A 163 -5.69 -0.15 -19.09
C ILE A 163 -5.39 1.24 -19.61
N ASP A 164 -6.40 2.12 -19.64
CA ASP A 164 -6.33 3.45 -20.24
C ASP A 164 -6.05 4.56 -19.21
N GLY A 165 -6.22 4.28 -17.93
CA GLY A 165 -6.00 5.28 -16.89
C GLY A 165 -6.26 4.79 -15.48
N PHE A 166 -6.04 5.71 -14.52
CA PHE A 166 -6.21 5.47 -13.09
C PHE A 166 -7.12 6.54 -12.48
N ARG A 167 -7.96 6.12 -11.55
CA ARG A 167 -8.60 7.01 -10.59
C ARG A 167 -7.82 6.92 -9.30
N CYS A 168 -7.11 7.98 -8.94
CA CYS A 168 -6.32 8.00 -7.71
C CYS A 168 -7.19 8.48 -6.54
N ASP A 169 -7.36 7.61 -5.54
CA ASP A 169 -8.03 7.93 -4.30
C ASP A 169 -7.04 8.49 -3.29
N MET A 170 -7.44 9.53 -2.52
CA MET A 170 -6.59 10.14 -1.47
C MET A 170 -5.21 10.60 -1.99
N ALA A 171 -5.15 11.13 -3.22
CA ALA A 171 -3.87 11.50 -3.84
C ALA A 171 -3.27 12.82 -3.32
N CYS A 172 -4.01 13.58 -2.52
CA CYS A 172 -3.62 14.91 -2.03
C CYS A 172 -3.38 14.95 -0.51
N GLU A 173 -3.31 13.79 0.16
CA GLU A 173 -3.11 13.70 1.61
C GLU A 173 -1.76 13.13 2.03
#